data_baf49eba9dfb461906ce1b19b791c1b4
#
_entry.id   baf49eba9dfb461906ce1b19b791c1b4
#
_cell.length_a   1.000
_cell.length_b   1.000
_cell.length_c   1.000
_cell.angle_alpha   90.00
_cell.angle_beta   90.00
_cell.angle_gamma   90.00
#
_symmetry.space_group_name_H-M   'P 1'
#
loop_
_entity.id
_entity.type
_entity.pdbx_description
1 polymer ?
#
loop_
_entity_poly.entity_id
_entity_poly.type
_entity_poly.pdbx_seq_one_letter_code
_entity_poly.pdbx_strand_id
1 'polypeptide(L)'
;MKFATINGISIHYQFDDAGAAKPLIVFSNSLATDFRIWQDCVDDLSADYSILRYDKRGHGLSGMGTPPYQIDDHVNDLVALMDHLGLSGAAVVGLSVGGLIAQGLYHARPDLAKALILCDTAAKIGNADMWNDRIAIARDGGLAALVDANMQRWFSPAFHADCATELHGYRAMFTRTPLDGYIGTGMAIRD
;
A
#
# COMPACT_ATOMS: atom_id res chain seq x y z
N MET A 1 -4.52 -17.59 -1.27
CA MET A 1 -4.01 -16.66 -0.23
C MET A 1 -2.66 -17.17 0.25
N LYS A 2 -1.65 -16.33 0.29
CA LYS A 2 -0.32 -16.65 0.81
C LYS A 2 0.02 -15.71 1.98
N PHE A 3 0.69 -16.24 2.99
CA PHE A 3 1.16 -15.49 4.15
C PHE A 3 2.61 -15.87 4.45
N ALA A 4 3.38 -14.90 4.92
CA ALA A 4 4.73 -15.10 5.45
C ALA A 4 4.86 -14.40 6.80
N THR A 5 5.63 -14.96 7.71
CA THR A 5 6.00 -14.27 8.95
C THR A 5 7.21 -13.38 8.66
N ILE A 6 6.99 -12.07 8.65
CA ILE A 6 7.97 -11.05 8.31
C ILE A 6 8.06 -10.07 9.48
N ASN A 7 9.24 -9.85 10.01
CA ASN A 7 9.49 -8.93 11.14
C ASN A 7 8.52 -9.13 12.33
N GLY A 8 8.17 -10.40 12.62
CA GLY A 8 7.30 -10.76 13.73
C GLY A 8 5.80 -10.60 13.46
N ILE A 9 5.39 -10.22 12.25
CA ILE A 9 3.98 -10.12 11.85
C ILE A 9 3.68 -11.02 10.65
N SER A 10 2.41 -11.39 10.48
CA SER A 10 1.96 -12.09 9.29
C SER A 10 1.75 -11.09 8.16
N ILE A 11 2.46 -11.22 7.04
CA ILE A 11 2.25 -10.44 5.82
C ILE A 11 1.45 -11.27 4.82
N HIS A 12 0.29 -10.75 4.41
CA HIS A 12 -0.52 -11.29 3.33
C HIS A 12 0.01 -10.80 1.99
N TYR A 13 0.24 -11.73 1.06
CA TYR A 13 0.76 -11.40 -0.26
C TYR A 13 0.24 -12.34 -1.36
N GLN A 14 0.38 -11.90 -2.59
CA GLN A 14 0.20 -12.70 -3.80
C GLN A 14 1.44 -12.51 -4.67
N PHE A 15 2.03 -13.62 -5.11
CA PHE A 15 3.08 -13.63 -6.10
C PHE A 15 2.65 -14.48 -7.30
N ASP A 16 2.50 -13.81 -8.43
CA ASP A 16 2.15 -14.40 -9.70
C ASP A 16 3.43 -14.52 -10.53
N ASP A 17 3.99 -15.73 -10.59
CA ASP A 17 5.25 -16.02 -11.26
C ASP A 17 5.00 -16.35 -12.74
N ALA A 18 5.42 -15.46 -13.62
CA ALA A 18 5.38 -15.66 -15.08
C ALA A 18 6.61 -16.37 -15.64
N GLY A 19 7.52 -16.81 -14.76
CA GLY A 19 8.76 -17.52 -15.11
C GLY A 19 10.01 -16.64 -15.05
N ALA A 20 11.16 -17.27 -14.83
CA ALA A 20 12.44 -16.63 -14.52
C ALA A 20 12.95 -15.62 -15.58
N ALA A 21 12.48 -15.70 -16.83
CA ALA A 21 12.86 -14.78 -17.90
C ALA A 21 12.02 -13.49 -17.94
N LYS A 22 10.92 -13.44 -17.17
CA LYS A 22 10.02 -12.27 -17.17
C LYS A 22 10.46 -11.25 -16.12
N PRO A 23 10.38 -9.96 -16.44
CA PRO A 23 10.70 -8.91 -15.46
C PRO A 23 9.70 -8.90 -14.30
N LEU A 24 10.16 -8.41 -13.14
CA LEU A 24 9.38 -8.37 -11.90
C LEU A 24 8.78 -6.97 -11.68
N ILE A 25 7.49 -6.95 -11.33
CA ILE A 25 6.81 -5.76 -10.80
C ILE A 25 6.42 -6.02 -9.34
N VAL A 26 6.61 -5.02 -8.49
CA VAL A 26 6.13 -5.01 -7.10
C VAL A 26 5.20 -3.84 -6.89
N PHE A 27 3.97 -4.10 -6.42
CA PHE A 27 2.99 -3.07 -6.13
C PHE A 27 2.91 -2.77 -4.63
N SER A 28 3.01 -1.49 -4.27
CA SER A 28 2.86 -0.99 -2.90
C SER A 28 1.69 -0.01 -2.82
N ASN A 29 0.68 -0.36 -2.00
CA ASN A 29 -0.64 0.26 -1.96
C ASN A 29 -0.67 1.59 -1.21
N SER A 30 -1.73 2.39 -1.45
CA SER A 30 -2.08 3.60 -0.71
C SER A 30 -2.52 3.31 0.75
N LEU A 31 -2.63 4.36 1.56
CA LEU A 31 -3.22 4.31 2.90
C LEU A 31 -4.70 3.90 2.82
N ALA A 32 -5.13 3.04 3.72
CA ALA A 32 -6.48 2.48 3.80
C ALA A 32 -6.92 1.69 2.56
N THR A 33 -5.96 1.11 1.85
CA THR A 33 -6.22 0.16 0.76
C THR A 33 -5.46 -1.14 0.97
N ASP A 34 -5.90 -2.20 0.33
CA ASP A 34 -5.20 -3.48 0.23
C ASP A 34 -4.79 -3.78 -1.21
N PHE A 35 -4.10 -4.88 -1.44
CA PHE A 35 -3.51 -5.16 -2.75
C PHE A 35 -4.53 -5.41 -3.88
N ARG A 36 -5.82 -5.55 -3.57
CA ARG A 36 -6.87 -5.74 -4.59
C ARG A 36 -7.06 -4.54 -5.50
N ILE A 37 -6.60 -3.35 -5.07
CA ILE A 37 -6.64 -2.14 -5.92
C ILE A 37 -5.83 -2.28 -7.22
N TRP A 38 -4.95 -3.28 -7.29
CA TRP A 38 -4.08 -3.53 -8.45
C TRP A 38 -4.61 -4.60 -9.39
N GLN A 39 -5.86 -5.11 -9.17
CA GLN A 39 -6.34 -6.28 -9.95
C GLN A 39 -6.38 -6.00 -11.45
N ASP A 40 -6.89 -4.87 -11.87
CA ASP A 40 -6.95 -4.50 -13.30
C ASP A 40 -5.54 -4.41 -13.92
N CYS A 41 -4.57 -3.85 -13.18
CA CYS A 41 -3.17 -3.83 -13.62
C CYS A 41 -2.58 -5.25 -13.74
N VAL A 42 -2.96 -6.15 -12.84
CA VAL A 42 -2.51 -7.55 -12.90
C VAL A 42 -3.10 -8.26 -14.11
N ASP A 43 -4.38 -8.05 -14.38
CA ASP A 43 -5.07 -8.67 -15.51
C ASP A 43 -4.42 -8.26 -16.85
N ASP A 44 -3.97 -7.00 -16.94
CA ASP A 44 -3.29 -6.48 -18.12
C ASP A 44 -1.81 -6.92 -18.23
N LEU A 45 -1.11 -7.11 -17.10
CA LEU A 45 0.35 -7.25 -17.09
C LEU A 45 0.84 -8.67 -16.83
N SER A 46 0.01 -9.57 -16.28
CA SER A 46 0.44 -10.90 -15.81
C SER A 46 0.98 -11.83 -16.91
N ALA A 47 0.64 -11.57 -18.17
CA ALA A 47 1.18 -12.34 -19.30
C ALA A 47 2.67 -12.07 -19.55
N ASP A 48 3.17 -10.86 -19.18
CA ASP A 48 4.51 -10.39 -19.52
C ASP A 48 5.41 -10.15 -18.32
N TYR A 49 4.85 -10.10 -17.11
CA TYR A 49 5.58 -9.77 -15.88
C TYR A 49 5.27 -10.76 -14.77
N SER A 50 6.28 -11.09 -13.97
CA SER A 50 6.05 -11.64 -12.63
C SER A 50 5.61 -10.50 -11.71
N ILE A 51 4.59 -10.73 -10.86
CA ILE A 51 3.95 -9.66 -10.09
C ILE A 51 3.87 -10.03 -8.62
N LEU A 52 4.45 -9.19 -7.76
CA LEU A 52 4.26 -9.25 -6.30
C LEU A 52 3.32 -8.14 -5.85
N ARG A 53 2.26 -8.55 -5.14
CA ARG A 53 1.35 -7.66 -4.41
C ARG A 53 1.31 -8.06 -2.96
N TYR A 54 1.21 -7.11 -2.05
CA TYR A 54 1.14 -7.40 -0.62
C TYR A 54 0.28 -6.38 0.13
N ASP A 55 -0.26 -6.78 1.25
CA ASP A 55 -0.86 -5.87 2.21
C ASP A 55 0.21 -5.40 3.18
N LYS A 56 0.41 -4.09 3.28
CA LYS A 56 1.35 -3.54 4.27
C LYS A 56 0.84 -3.76 5.69
N ARG A 57 1.73 -3.71 6.69
CA ARG A 57 1.34 -3.81 8.12
C ARG A 57 0.12 -2.94 8.43
N GLY A 58 -0.79 -3.45 9.25
CA GLY A 58 -1.99 -2.76 9.66
C GLY A 58 -3.06 -2.56 8.56
N HIS A 59 -2.93 -3.24 7.41
CA HIS A 59 -3.86 -3.13 6.29
C HIS A 59 -4.24 -4.51 5.74
N GLY A 60 -5.38 -4.58 5.06
CA GLY A 60 -5.87 -5.79 4.42
C GLY A 60 -5.92 -6.97 5.38
N LEU A 61 -5.27 -8.07 5.02
CA LEU A 61 -5.17 -9.27 5.85
C LEU A 61 -3.80 -9.40 6.56
N SER A 62 -2.93 -8.39 6.47
CA SER A 62 -1.65 -8.40 7.19
C SER A 62 -1.82 -8.05 8.66
N GLY A 63 -0.89 -8.57 9.47
CA GLY A 63 -0.82 -8.28 10.91
C GLY A 63 -0.54 -6.80 11.20
N MET A 64 -0.89 -6.40 12.41
CA MET A 64 -0.79 -5.00 12.85
C MET A 64 0.64 -4.58 13.19
N GLY A 65 1.43 -5.43 13.83
CA GLY A 65 2.62 -4.97 14.54
C GLY A 65 2.26 -4.02 15.69
N THR A 66 3.21 -3.17 16.09
CA THR A 66 3.01 -2.24 17.20
C THR A 66 3.07 -0.79 16.69
N PRO A 67 1.95 -0.06 16.63
CA PRO A 67 1.97 1.37 16.33
C PRO A 67 2.53 2.19 17.51
N PRO A 68 3.04 3.43 17.30
CA PRO A 68 3.09 4.13 16.01
C PRO A 68 4.12 3.54 15.07
N TYR A 69 3.86 3.62 13.75
CA TYR A 69 4.83 3.18 12.75
C TYR A 69 5.72 4.32 12.29
N GLN A 70 6.88 3.93 11.73
CA GLN A 70 7.75 4.77 10.90
C GLN A 70 7.67 4.29 9.44
N ILE A 71 8.05 5.12 8.47
CA ILE A 71 8.14 4.67 7.07
C ILE A 71 9.11 3.49 6.96
N ASP A 72 10.20 3.50 7.72
CA ASP A 72 11.19 2.42 7.76
C ASP A 72 10.60 1.07 8.20
N ASP A 73 9.58 1.05 9.03
CA ASP A 73 8.89 -0.20 9.38
C ASP A 73 8.24 -0.84 8.15
N HIS A 74 7.58 -0.04 7.31
CA HIS A 74 6.98 -0.50 6.06
C HIS A 74 8.03 -0.89 5.02
N VAL A 75 9.13 -0.13 4.94
CA VAL A 75 10.26 -0.43 4.06
C VAL A 75 10.89 -1.76 4.44
N ASN A 76 11.20 -1.96 5.73
CA ASN A 76 11.81 -3.19 6.23
C ASN A 76 10.90 -4.42 6.02
N ASP A 77 9.58 -4.26 6.09
CA ASP A 77 8.66 -5.35 5.77
C ASP A 77 8.73 -5.74 4.30
N LEU A 78 8.79 -4.78 3.39
CA LEU A 78 8.90 -5.05 1.96
C LEU A 78 10.26 -5.66 1.62
N VAL A 79 11.35 -5.13 2.18
CA VAL A 79 12.71 -5.72 2.06
C VAL A 79 12.69 -7.18 2.46
N ALA A 80 12.21 -7.46 3.67
CA ALA A 80 12.22 -8.82 4.21
C ALA A 80 11.27 -9.77 3.45
N LEU A 81 10.15 -9.27 2.91
CA LEU A 81 9.26 -10.06 2.06
C LEU A 81 9.94 -10.42 0.74
N MET A 82 10.61 -9.46 0.09
CA MET A 82 11.34 -9.71 -1.17
C MET A 82 12.51 -10.68 -0.94
N ASP A 83 13.27 -10.51 0.13
CA ASP A 83 14.35 -11.44 0.52
C ASP A 83 13.80 -12.85 0.82
N HIS A 84 12.68 -12.96 1.53
CA HIS A 84 12.01 -14.25 1.81
C HIS A 84 11.60 -14.98 0.53
N LEU A 85 11.21 -14.24 -0.51
CA LEU A 85 10.79 -14.79 -1.79
C LEU A 85 11.95 -14.94 -2.80
N GLY A 86 13.16 -14.51 -2.44
CA GLY A 86 14.33 -14.52 -3.33
C GLY A 86 14.19 -13.58 -4.53
N LEU A 87 13.49 -12.46 -4.37
CA LEU A 87 13.18 -11.50 -5.43
C LEU A 87 14.12 -10.30 -5.40
N SER A 88 14.54 -9.82 -6.56
CA SER A 88 15.39 -8.63 -6.71
C SER A 88 15.17 -7.96 -8.07
N GLY A 89 15.68 -6.74 -8.24
CA GLY A 89 15.69 -6.03 -9.52
C GLY A 89 14.29 -5.69 -10.05
N ALA A 90 13.33 -5.42 -9.18
CA ALA A 90 11.94 -5.13 -9.54
C ALA A 90 11.74 -3.71 -10.09
N ALA A 91 10.73 -3.53 -10.95
CA ALA A 91 10.06 -2.24 -11.08
C ALA A 91 9.06 -2.10 -9.92
N VAL A 92 9.30 -1.16 -9.02
CA VAL A 92 8.45 -0.95 -7.83
C VAL A 92 7.46 0.17 -8.10
N VAL A 93 6.18 -0.17 -8.11
CA VAL A 93 5.07 0.77 -8.32
C VAL A 93 4.50 1.15 -6.96
N GLY A 94 4.62 2.41 -6.59
CA GLY A 94 4.16 2.91 -5.29
C GLY A 94 3.09 3.98 -5.42
N LEU A 95 1.90 3.74 -4.87
CA LEU A 95 0.80 4.71 -4.82
C LEU A 95 0.76 5.42 -3.47
N SER A 96 0.86 6.75 -3.45
CA SER A 96 0.78 7.57 -2.24
C SER A 96 1.84 7.15 -1.20
N VAL A 97 1.46 6.67 0.00
CA VAL A 97 2.41 6.11 0.98
C VAL A 97 3.23 4.94 0.41
N GLY A 98 2.67 4.17 -0.51
CA GLY A 98 3.41 3.15 -1.24
C GLY A 98 4.58 3.72 -2.03
N GLY A 99 4.48 4.96 -2.50
CA GLY A 99 5.57 5.69 -3.14
C GLY A 99 6.67 6.12 -2.15
N LEU A 100 6.33 6.48 -0.91
CA LEU A 100 7.33 6.71 0.14
C LEU A 100 8.08 5.41 0.46
N ILE A 101 7.33 4.29 0.55
CA ILE A 101 7.92 2.95 0.78
C ILE A 101 8.85 2.57 -0.39
N ALA A 102 8.46 2.80 -1.63
CA ALA A 102 9.28 2.51 -2.81
C ALA A 102 10.59 3.32 -2.82
N GLN A 103 10.53 4.61 -2.46
CA GLN A 103 11.71 5.47 -2.33
C GLN A 103 12.62 4.99 -1.20
N GLY A 104 12.06 4.67 -0.04
CA GLY A 104 12.80 4.11 1.10
C GLY A 104 13.44 2.76 0.78
N LEU A 105 12.73 1.87 0.07
CA LEU A 105 13.27 0.59 -0.41
C LEU A 105 14.52 0.80 -1.28
N TYR A 106 14.43 1.69 -2.27
CA TYR A 106 15.56 1.99 -3.15
C TYR A 106 16.75 2.58 -2.38
N HIS A 107 16.49 3.43 -1.39
CA HIS A 107 17.55 3.99 -0.54
C HIS A 107 18.23 2.90 0.30
N ALA A 108 17.45 2.02 0.92
CA ALA A 108 17.96 0.98 1.82
C ALA A 108 18.60 -0.21 1.07
N ARG A 109 18.00 -0.63 -0.06
CA ARG A 109 18.36 -1.84 -0.82
C ARG A 109 18.20 -1.59 -2.33
N PRO A 110 19.12 -0.84 -2.95
CA PRO A 110 19.05 -0.51 -4.39
C PRO A 110 19.12 -1.74 -5.31
N ASP A 111 19.61 -2.86 -4.81
CA ASP A 111 19.62 -4.15 -5.51
C ASP A 111 18.20 -4.73 -5.72
N LEU A 112 17.26 -4.39 -4.85
CA LEU A 112 15.88 -4.87 -4.93
C LEU A 112 15.04 -4.10 -5.96
N ALA A 113 15.36 -2.83 -6.23
CA ALA A 113 14.58 -1.97 -7.12
C ALA A 113 15.42 -1.48 -8.31
N LYS A 114 15.04 -1.92 -9.52
CA LYS A 114 15.65 -1.48 -10.79
C LYS A 114 15.01 -0.19 -11.33
N ALA A 115 13.74 0.04 -11.02
CA ALA A 115 13.00 1.23 -11.42
C ALA A 115 11.92 1.55 -10.37
N LEU A 116 11.58 2.83 -10.23
CA LEU A 116 10.47 3.29 -9.41
C LEU A 116 9.41 3.94 -10.31
N ILE A 117 8.15 3.54 -10.11
CA ILE A 117 6.98 4.17 -10.72
C ILE A 117 6.19 4.79 -9.57
N LEU A 118 6.22 6.11 -9.48
CA LEU A 118 5.68 6.87 -8.35
C LEU A 118 4.35 7.50 -8.76
N CYS A 119 3.25 7.01 -8.17
CA CYS A 119 1.88 7.41 -8.46
C CYS A 119 1.31 8.23 -7.31
N ASP A 120 0.79 9.42 -7.60
CA ASP A 120 0.11 10.31 -6.64
C ASP A 120 0.86 10.42 -5.29
N THR A 121 2.16 10.63 -5.34
CA THR A 121 3.07 10.66 -4.20
C THR A 121 4.04 11.84 -4.28
N ALA A 122 4.91 11.95 -3.29
CA ALA A 122 5.93 12.99 -3.19
C ALA A 122 7.08 12.50 -2.30
N ALA A 123 8.15 13.28 -2.16
CA ALA A 123 9.19 13.02 -1.15
C ALA A 123 8.66 13.25 0.29
N LYS A 124 7.68 14.14 0.45
CA LYS A 124 6.92 14.39 1.69
C LYS A 124 5.46 14.61 1.32
N ILE A 125 4.55 13.85 1.91
CA ILE A 125 3.12 13.95 1.64
C ILE A 125 2.44 14.81 2.72
N GLY A 126 2.01 16.00 2.33
CA GLY A 126 1.34 16.94 3.22
C GLY A 126 2.27 17.51 4.30
N ASN A 127 1.68 17.93 5.41
CA ASN A 127 2.37 18.46 6.58
C ASN A 127 1.83 17.87 7.88
N ALA A 128 2.50 18.17 9.00
CA ALA A 128 2.15 17.60 10.30
C ALA A 128 0.72 17.98 10.75
N ASP A 129 0.31 19.23 10.54
CA ASP A 129 -1.01 19.72 10.97
C ASP A 129 -2.13 18.97 10.24
N MET A 130 -2.02 18.85 8.91
CA MET A 130 -2.98 18.09 8.09
C MET A 130 -3.11 16.62 8.56
N TRP A 131 -2.00 15.97 8.88
CA TRP A 131 -2.02 14.59 9.35
C TRP A 131 -2.56 14.47 10.77
N ASN A 132 -2.24 15.41 11.67
CA ASN A 132 -2.80 15.47 13.02
C ASN A 132 -4.32 15.62 12.98
N ASP A 133 -4.86 16.49 12.13
CA ASP A 133 -6.30 16.66 11.95
C ASP A 133 -6.97 15.37 11.44
N ARG A 134 -6.39 14.73 10.43
CA ARG A 134 -6.91 13.44 9.92
C ARG A 134 -6.89 12.33 10.96
N ILE A 135 -5.82 12.25 11.74
CA ILE A 135 -5.68 11.28 12.83
C ILE A 135 -6.72 11.58 13.92
N ALA A 136 -6.94 12.84 14.26
CA ALA A 136 -7.95 13.25 15.24
C ALA A 136 -9.36 12.86 14.79
N ILE A 137 -9.73 13.15 13.54
CA ILE A 137 -11.02 12.75 12.95
C ILE A 137 -11.18 11.23 12.97
N ALA A 138 -10.12 10.47 12.60
CA ALA A 138 -10.16 9.02 12.62
C ALA A 138 -10.36 8.46 14.04
N ARG A 139 -9.73 9.05 15.06
CA ARG A 139 -9.88 8.65 16.46
C ARG A 139 -11.28 8.90 17.00
N ASP A 140 -11.87 10.03 16.64
CA ASP A 140 -13.19 10.45 17.13
C ASP A 140 -14.33 9.69 16.44
N GLY A 141 -14.33 9.65 15.12
CA GLY A 141 -15.45 9.10 14.31
C GLY A 141 -15.12 7.82 13.52
N GLY A 142 -13.95 7.22 13.73
CA GLY A 142 -13.49 6.09 12.95
C GLY A 142 -13.23 6.44 11.49
N LEU A 143 -12.94 5.44 10.68
CA LEU A 143 -12.70 5.66 9.24
C LEU A 143 -13.97 6.05 8.48
N ALA A 144 -15.14 5.77 9.03
CA ALA A 144 -16.41 6.22 8.46
C ALA A 144 -16.50 7.75 8.33
N ALA A 145 -15.90 8.50 9.27
CA ALA A 145 -15.87 9.96 9.22
C ALA A 145 -14.98 10.53 8.10
N LEU A 146 -14.07 9.71 7.55
CA LEU A 146 -13.13 10.13 6.51
C LEU A 146 -13.49 9.61 5.11
N VAL A 147 -14.37 8.61 5.01
CA VAL A 147 -14.57 7.87 3.76
C VAL A 147 -15.07 8.74 2.61
N ASP A 148 -16.05 9.62 2.86
CA ASP A 148 -16.65 10.44 1.80
C ASP A 148 -15.63 11.39 1.17
N ALA A 149 -14.88 12.11 1.99
CA ALA A 149 -13.83 13.03 1.52
C ALA A 149 -12.72 12.30 0.76
N ASN A 150 -12.39 11.04 1.17
CA ASN A 150 -11.40 10.24 0.46
C ASN A 150 -11.93 9.74 -0.89
N MET A 151 -13.16 9.26 -0.97
CA MET A 151 -13.77 8.83 -2.25
C MET A 151 -13.87 9.97 -3.25
N GLN A 152 -14.28 11.17 -2.79
CA GLN A 152 -14.31 12.38 -3.64
C GLN A 152 -12.93 12.75 -4.19
N ARG A 153 -11.86 12.54 -3.42
CA ARG A 153 -10.51 12.84 -3.85
C ARG A 153 -9.91 11.76 -4.75
N TRP A 154 -10.29 10.49 -4.56
CA TRP A 154 -9.69 9.37 -5.27
C TRP A 154 -10.27 9.15 -6.66
N PHE A 155 -11.55 9.44 -6.83
CA PHE A 155 -12.30 9.10 -8.04
C PHE A 155 -12.86 10.31 -8.74
N SER A 156 -12.88 10.26 -10.08
CA SER A 156 -13.44 11.31 -10.92
C SER A 156 -14.97 11.41 -10.75
N PRO A 157 -15.57 12.56 -11.09
CA PRO A 157 -17.03 12.69 -11.12
C PRO A 157 -17.73 11.64 -12.01
N ALA A 158 -17.12 11.26 -13.13
CA ALA A 158 -17.65 10.21 -14.00
C ALA A 158 -17.66 8.85 -13.29
N PHE A 159 -16.57 8.49 -12.58
CA PHE A 159 -16.54 7.26 -11.80
C PHE A 159 -17.63 7.22 -10.72
N HIS A 160 -17.88 8.35 -10.05
CA HIS A 160 -18.97 8.47 -9.07
C HIS A 160 -20.35 8.27 -9.70
N ALA A 161 -20.55 8.71 -10.95
CA ALA A 161 -21.84 8.60 -11.64
C ALA A 161 -22.06 7.18 -12.21
N ASP A 162 -21.00 6.58 -12.77
CA ASP A 162 -21.15 5.39 -13.64
C ASP A 162 -20.74 4.09 -12.96
N CYS A 163 -19.95 4.13 -11.84
CA CYS A 163 -19.33 2.98 -11.18
C CYS A 163 -19.76 2.86 -9.70
N ALA A 164 -21.06 2.98 -9.42
CA ALA A 164 -21.57 3.01 -8.04
C ALA A 164 -21.27 1.72 -7.25
N THR A 165 -21.26 0.57 -7.91
CA THR A 165 -20.94 -0.73 -7.29
C THR A 165 -19.49 -0.81 -6.87
N GLU A 166 -18.57 -0.42 -7.75
CA GLU A 166 -17.14 -0.38 -7.50
C GLU A 166 -16.82 0.63 -6.40
N LEU A 167 -17.44 1.81 -6.46
CA LEU A 167 -17.31 2.84 -5.43
C LEU A 167 -17.73 2.32 -4.06
N HIS A 168 -18.83 1.54 -3.98
CA HIS A 168 -19.24 0.88 -2.74
C HIS A 168 -18.16 -0.10 -2.24
N GLY A 169 -17.54 -0.85 -3.14
CA GLY A 169 -16.43 -1.75 -2.81
C GLY A 169 -15.22 -1.01 -2.24
N TYR A 170 -14.82 0.11 -2.84
CA TYR A 170 -13.73 0.96 -2.33
C TYR A 170 -14.05 1.60 -0.98
N ARG A 171 -15.29 2.04 -0.77
CA ARG A 171 -15.78 2.52 0.54
C ARG A 171 -15.65 1.45 1.61
N ALA A 172 -16.08 0.22 1.29
CA ALA A 172 -15.98 -0.91 2.20
C ALA A 172 -14.53 -1.29 2.51
N MET A 173 -13.63 -1.27 1.52
CA MET A 173 -12.19 -1.48 1.72
C MET A 173 -11.61 -0.44 2.68
N PHE A 174 -11.90 0.84 2.45
CA PHE A 174 -11.43 1.95 3.29
C PHE A 174 -11.90 1.79 4.74
N THR A 175 -13.21 1.61 4.95
CA THR A 175 -13.82 1.58 6.29
C THR A 175 -13.49 0.32 7.10
N ARG A 176 -13.11 -0.78 6.44
CA ARG A 176 -12.68 -2.03 7.07
C ARG A 176 -11.19 -2.07 7.42
N THR A 177 -10.41 -1.09 6.98
CA THR A 177 -9.01 -0.99 7.41
C THR A 177 -8.96 -0.85 8.93
N PRO A 178 -8.10 -1.61 9.64
CA PRO A 178 -7.94 -1.47 11.08
C PRO A 178 -7.58 -0.03 11.45
N LEU A 179 -8.31 0.55 12.41
CA LEU A 179 -8.15 1.95 12.79
C LEU A 179 -6.71 2.26 13.26
N ASP A 180 -6.15 1.40 14.10
CA ASP A 180 -4.79 1.58 14.61
C ASP A 180 -3.73 1.44 13.49
N GLY A 181 -4.00 0.60 12.47
CA GLY A 181 -3.16 0.48 11.28
C GLY A 181 -3.18 1.75 10.42
N TYR A 182 -4.38 2.32 10.23
CA TYR A 182 -4.54 3.61 9.56
C TYR A 182 -3.81 4.74 10.29
N ILE A 183 -4.04 4.85 11.61
CA ILE A 183 -3.43 5.88 12.45
C ILE A 183 -1.91 5.72 12.49
N GLY A 184 -1.42 4.49 12.70
CA GLY A 184 0.01 4.21 12.74
C GLY A 184 0.71 4.57 11.44
N THR A 185 0.11 4.23 10.29
CA THR A 185 0.65 4.60 8.97
C THR A 185 0.51 6.12 8.72
N GLY A 186 -0.59 6.75 9.17
CA GLY A 186 -0.75 8.21 9.11
C GLY A 186 0.33 8.95 9.89
N MET A 187 0.73 8.44 11.06
CA MET A 187 1.86 8.96 11.83
C MET A 187 3.18 8.79 11.08
N ALA A 188 3.43 7.63 10.49
CA ALA A 188 4.62 7.39 9.67
C ALA A 188 4.75 8.36 8.48
N ILE A 189 3.64 8.76 7.88
CA ILE A 189 3.65 9.74 6.77
C ILE A 189 3.89 11.16 7.30
N ARG A 190 3.35 11.47 8.50
CA ARG A 190 3.48 12.78 9.14
C ARG A 190 4.94 13.10 9.51
N ASP A 191 5.66 12.14 10.08
CA ASP A 191 7.00 12.27 10.67
C ASP A 191 8.10 12.08 9.62
#